data_dad19556382b158aed5cfb362bbdfb6c
#
_entry.id   dad19556382b158aed5cfb362bbdfb6c
#
_cell.length_a   1.000
_cell.length_b   1.000
_cell.length_c   1.000
_cell.angle_alpha   90.00
_cell.angle_beta   90.00
_cell.angle_gamma   90.00
#
_symmetry.space_group_name_H-M   'P 1'
#
loop_
_entity.id
_entity.type
_entity.pdbx_description
1 polymer ?
#
loop_
_entity_poly.entity_id
_entity_poly.type
_entity_poly.pdbx_seq_one_letter_code
_entity_poly.pdbx_strand_id
1 'polypeptide(L)'
;MNMCLTAQVRVTRSQLKGALDREAAALQSGSIQNGQRVVHAAESAYERYVRAECLAEANPYSGGTIYPIIFGNCEVSLLQERLALVNQQLKASLAN
;
A
#
# COMPACT_ATOMS: atom_id res chain seq x y z
N MET A 1 -2.01 21.77 -5.95
CA MET A 1 -2.59 20.85 -4.96
C MET A 1 -2.33 19.39 -5.26
N ASN A 2 -2.43 18.99 -6.54
CA ASN A 2 -2.17 17.60 -6.92
C ASN A 2 -0.71 17.17 -6.69
N MET A 3 0.23 18.11 -6.71
CA MET A 3 1.65 17.82 -6.48
C MET A 3 1.92 17.32 -5.05
N CYS A 4 1.24 17.89 -4.05
CA CYS A 4 1.38 17.44 -2.66
C CYS A 4 0.88 16.01 -2.48
N LEU A 5 -0.30 15.69 -3.04
CA LEU A 5 -0.85 14.33 -2.96
C LEU A 5 0.01 13.34 -3.71
N THR A 6 0.52 13.70 -4.88
CA THR A 6 1.42 12.86 -5.66
C THR A 6 2.69 12.54 -4.88
N ALA A 7 3.25 13.55 -4.21
CA ALA A 7 4.44 13.37 -3.38
C ALA A 7 4.14 12.45 -2.18
N GLN A 8 2.99 12.64 -1.52
CA GLN A 8 2.58 11.79 -0.40
C GLN A 8 2.40 10.34 -0.81
N VAL A 9 1.74 10.10 -1.95
CA VAL A 9 1.56 8.76 -2.49
C VAL A 9 2.91 8.12 -2.77
N ARG A 10 3.82 8.86 -3.41
CA ARG A 10 5.16 8.36 -3.74
C ARG A 10 5.93 7.97 -2.48
N VAL A 11 5.94 8.85 -1.48
CA VAL A 11 6.65 8.59 -0.21
C VAL A 11 6.05 7.38 0.49
N THR A 12 4.72 7.32 0.60
CA THR A 12 4.03 6.22 1.26
C THR A 12 4.30 4.90 0.55
N ARG A 13 4.28 4.88 -0.78
CA ARG A 13 4.60 3.67 -1.56
C ARG A 13 6.03 3.24 -1.37
N SER A 14 6.96 4.18 -1.29
CA SER A 14 8.36 3.87 -1.04
C SER A 14 8.55 3.24 0.34
N GLN A 15 7.90 3.78 1.36
CA GLN A 15 7.91 3.23 2.72
C GLN A 15 7.28 1.83 2.75
N LEU A 16 6.17 1.66 2.07
CA LEU A 16 5.49 0.37 1.97
C LEU A 16 6.37 -0.66 1.29
N LYS A 17 7.01 -0.30 0.20
CA LYS A 17 7.93 -1.20 -0.52
C LYS A 17 9.06 -1.65 0.40
N GLY A 18 9.66 -0.73 1.14
CA GLY A 18 10.70 -1.06 2.09
C GLY A 18 10.23 -2.03 3.18
N ALA A 19 9.03 -1.81 3.71
CA ALA A 19 8.44 -2.69 4.71
C ALA A 19 8.14 -4.08 4.13
N LEU A 20 7.63 -4.14 2.90
CA LEU A 20 7.36 -5.40 2.21
C LEU A 20 8.63 -6.17 1.91
N ASP A 21 9.69 -5.49 1.52
CA ASP A 21 10.99 -6.13 1.29
C ASP A 21 11.52 -6.77 2.58
N ARG A 22 11.37 -6.07 3.71
CA ARG A 22 11.75 -6.61 5.02
C ARG A 22 10.89 -7.81 5.42
N GLU A 23 9.58 -7.75 5.14
CA GLU A 23 8.67 -8.86 5.41
C GLU A 23 9.05 -10.08 4.58
N ALA A 24 9.35 -9.90 3.30
CA ALA A 24 9.77 -10.99 2.43
C ALA A 24 11.06 -11.63 2.94
N ALA A 25 12.02 -10.82 3.36
CA ALA A 25 13.28 -11.33 3.91
C ALA A 25 13.07 -12.10 5.21
N ALA A 26 12.18 -11.63 6.08
CA ALA A 26 11.85 -12.30 7.33
C ALA A 26 11.18 -13.66 7.08
N LEU A 27 10.28 -13.73 6.10
CA LEU A 27 9.63 -15.00 5.74
C LEU A 27 10.63 -16.00 5.18
N GLN A 28 11.57 -15.54 4.36
CA GLN A 28 12.62 -16.41 3.80
C GLN A 28 13.53 -16.95 4.90
N SER A 29 13.89 -16.12 5.87
CA SER A 29 14.69 -16.53 7.02
C SER A 29 13.99 -17.59 7.87
N GLY A 30 12.66 -17.57 7.88
CA GLY A 30 11.84 -18.50 8.63
C GLY A 30 11.55 -19.82 7.92
N SER A 31 12.28 -20.15 6.88
CA SER A 31 12.14 -21.40 6.11
C SER A 31 10.92 -21.43 5.18
N ILE A 32 10.30 -20.31 4.92
CA ILE A 32 9.22 -20.23 3.93
C ILE A 32 9.85 -19.98 2.57
N GLN A 33 9.84 -21.00 1.72
CA GLN A 33 10.55 -21.00 0.44
C GLN A 33 9.85 -20.11 -0.55
N ASN A 34 9.08 -19.30 -0.53
CA ASN A 34 8.47 -18.43 -1.52
C ASN A 34 8.00 -17.11 -0.90
N GLY A 35 8.74 -16.66 0.13
CA GLY A 35 8.38 -15.45 0.85
C GLY A 35 8.14 -14.25 -0.06
N GLN A 36 9.06 -14.03 -1.01
CA GLN A 36 8.92 -12.92 -1.96
C GLN A 36 7.70 -13.09 -2.85
N ARG A 37 7.44 -14.29 -3.33
CA ARG A 37 6.28 -14.57 -4.20
C ARG A 37 4.98 -14.32 -3.46
N VAL A 38 4.89 -14.77 -2.22
CA VAL A 38 3.70 -14.59 -1.38
C VAL A 38 3.45 -13.10 -1.12
N VAL A 39 4.49 -12.37 -0.76
CA VAL A 39 4.39 -10.93 -0.50
C VAL A 39 4.01 -10.18 -1.77
N HIS A 40 4.60 -10.51 -2.91
CA HIS A 40 4.27 -9.89 -4.18
C HIS A 40 2.82 -10.14 -4.59
N ALA A 41 2.33 -11.36 -4.40
CA ALA A 41 0.95 -11.70 -4.71
C ALA A 41 -0.03 -10.89 -3.86
N ALA A 42 0.25 -10.78 -2.57
CA ALA A 42 -0.57 -9.98 -1.66
C ALA A 42 -0.56 -8.50 -2.04
N GLU A 43 0.61 -7.98 -2.40
CA GLU A 43 0.75 -6.58 -2.79
C GLU A 43 0.01 -6.28 -4.09
N SER A 44 0.11 -7.16 -5.08
CA SER A 44 -0.62 -7.00 -6.34
C SER A 44 -2.13 -6.98 -6.12
N ALA A 45 -2.63 -7.88 -5.27
CA ALA A 45 -4.05 -7.92 -4.93
C ALA A 45 -4.46 -6.63 -4.20
N TYR A 46 -3.62 -6.14 -3.30
CA TYR A 46 -3.91 -4.91 -2.56
C TYR A 46 -3.93 -3.70 -3.48
N GLU A 47 -2.99 -3.59 -4.41
CA GLU A 47 -2.96 -2.49 -5.39
C GLU A 47 -4.23 -2.48 -6.24
N ARG A 48 -4.72 -3.64 -6.65
CA ARG A 48 -6.01 -3.72 -7.38
C ARG A 48 -7.17 -3.25 -6.51
N TYR A 49 -7.16 -3.61 -5.24
CA TYR A 49 -8.18 -3.18 -4.28
C TYR A 49 -8.15 -1.66 -4.11
N VAL A 50 -6.98 -1.08 -3.89
CA VAL A 50 -6.83 0.38 -3.72
C VAL A 50 -7.39 1.11 -4.93
N ARG A 51 -7.04 0.66 -6.13
CA ARG A 51 -7.50 1.28 -7.36
C ARG A 51 -9.03 1.20 -7.49
N ALA A 52 -9.58 0.02 -7.27
CA ALA A 52 -11.02 -0.19 -7.37
C ALA A 52 -11.79 0.63 -6.34
N GLU A 53 -11.33 0.63 -5.09
CA GLU A 53 -11.96 1.36 -4.00
C GLU A 53 -11.90 2.86 -4.23
N CYS A 54 -10.75 3.37 -4.65
CA CYS A 54 -10.58 4.80 -4.88
C CYS A 54 -11.34 5.28 -6.11
N LEU A 55 -11.47 4.44 -7.14
CA LEU A 55 -12.36 4.74 -8.27
C LEU A 55 -13.81 4.84 -7.82
N ALA A 56 -14.26 3.91 -6.98
CA ALA A 56 -15.62 3.92 -6.46
C ALA A 56 -15.88 5.17 -5.63
N GLU A 57 -14.93 5.53 -4.76
CA GLU A 57 -15.07 6.70 -3.90
C GLU A 57 -15.06 8.01 -4.68
N ALA A 58 -14.23 8.11 -5.69
CA ALA A 58 -14.09 9.33 -6.49
C ALA A 58 -15.13 9.45 -7.61
N ASN A 59 -15.79 8.36 -7.98
CA ASN A 59 -16.70 8.32 -9.12
C ASN A 59 -17.81 9.39 -9.10
N PRO A 60 -18.45 9.69 -7.94
CA PRO A 60 -19.47 10.75 -7.89
C PRO A 60 -18.96 12.13 -8.31
N TYR A 61 -17.64 12.32 -8.33
CA TYR A 61 -17.00 13.59 -8.68
C TYR A 61 -16.39 13.57 -10.08
N SER A 62 -16.76 12.58 -10.90
CA SER A 62 -16.25 12.44 -12.27
C SER A 62 -16.46 13.70 -13.08
N GLY A 63 -15.43 14.11 -13.81
CA GLY A 63 -15.46 15.31 -14.64
C GLY A 63 -15.20 16.60 -13.88
N GLY A 64 -15.13 16.58 -12.56
CA GLY A 64 -14.84 17.76 -11.75
C GLY A 64 -13.36 17.87 -11.39
N THR A 65 -12.96 19.05 -10.97
CA THR A 65 -11.57 19.31 -10.54
C THR A 65 -11.25 18.66 -9.21
N ILE A 66 -12.27 18.29 -8.43
CA ILE A 66 -12.08 17.64 -7.13
C ILE A 66 -11.79 16.14 -7.27
N TYR A 67 -12.10 15.54 -8.42
CA TYR A 67 -11.91 14.10 -8.63
C TYR A 67 -10.50 13.62 -8.29
N PRO A 68 -9.42 14.21 -8.85
CA PRO A 68 -8.07 13.75 -8.52
C PRO A 68 -7.72 13.93 -7.04
N ILE A 69 -8.31 14.91 -6.37
CA ILE A 69 -8.07 15.15 -4.95
C ILE A 69 -8.72 14.05 -4.11
N ILE A 70 -9.95 13.70 -4.42
CA ILE A 70 -10.68 12.62 -3.73
C ILE A 70 -9.95 11.29 -3.94
N PHE A 71 -9.58 11.01 -5.20
CA PHE A 71 -8.86 9.78 -5.54
C PHE A 71 -7.51 9.73 -4.80
N GLY A 72 -6.73 10.81 -4.84
CA GLY A 72 -5.43 10.86 -4.18
C GLY A 72 -5.51 10.73 -2.66
N ASN A 73 -6.49 11.36 -2.02
CA ASN A 73 -6.69 11.20 -0.58
C ASN A 73 -7.04 9.77 -0.21
N CYS A 74 -7.87 9.12 -1.02
CA CYS A 74 -8.20 7.71 -0.85
C CYS A 74 -6.96 6.84 -0.93
N GLU A 75 -6.12 7.05 -1.97
CA GLU A 75 -4.87 6.30 -2.13
C GLU A 75 -3.97 6.45 -0.91
N VAL A 76 -3.75 7.69 -0.46
CA VAL A 76 -2.89 7.96 0.70
C VAL A 76 -3.41 7.23 1.93
N SER A 77 -4.71 7.34 2.21
CA SER A 77 -5.33 6.69 3.37
C SER A 77 -5.13 5.18 3.36
N LEU A 78 -5.44 4.54 2.23
CA LEU A 78 -5.36 3.09 2.13
C LEU A 78 -3.91 2.60 2.18
N LEU A 79 -3.00 3.33 1.52
CA LEU A 79 -1.58 2.96 1.54
C LEU A 79 -0.98 3.12 2.93
N GLN A 80 -1.37 4.15 3.67
CA GLN A 80 -0.90 4.34 5.05
C GLN A 80 -1.44 3.25 5.97
N GLU A 81 -2.69 2.86 5.81
CA GLU A 81 -3.28 1.74 6.56
C GLU A 81 -2.51 0.45 6.27
N ARG A 82 -2.21 0.19 5.01
CA ARG A 82 -1.45 -1.00 4.61
C ARG A 82 -0.05 -0.97 5.19
N LEU A 83 0.62 0.18 5.16
CA LEU A 83 1.96 0.34 5.73
C LEU A 83 1.96 0.03 7.23
N ALA A 84 0.99 0.55 7.96
CA ALA A 84 0.85 0.30 9.39
C ALA A 84 0.66 -1.19 9.67
N LEU A 85 -0.20 -1.84 8.88
CA LEU A 85 -0.47 -3.28 9.03
C LEU A 85 0.77 -4.11 8.74
N VAL A 86 1.49 -3.82 7.66
CA VAL A 86 2.71 -4.55 7.29
C VAL A 86 3.78 -4.38 8.37
N ASN A 87 3.96 -3.17 8.87
CA ASN A 87 4.92 -2.91 9.96
C ASN A 87 4.54 -3.66 11.23
N GLN A 88 3.25 -3.74 11.54
CA GLN A 88 2.76 -4.48 12.70
C GLN A 88 3.02 -5.97 12.54
N GLN A 89 2.76 -6.52 11.37
CA GLN A 89 3.01 -7.94 11.07
C GLN A 89 4.50 -8.25 11.14
N LEU A 90 5.33 -7.35 10.60
CA LEU A 90 6.78 -7.51 10.65
C LEU A 90 7.29 -7.53 12.09
N LYS A 91 6.80 -6.63 12.91
CA LYS A 91 7.14 -6.54 14.33
C LYS A 91 6.78 -7.85 15.06
N ALA A 92 5.59 -8.37 14.79
CA ALA A 92 5.14 -9.63 15.38
C ALA A 92 6.03 -10.80 14.97
N SER A 93 6.43 -10.84 13.70
CA SER A 93 7.32 -11.88 13.17
C SER A 93 8.70 -11.83 13.81
N LEU A 94 9.23 -10.64 14.06
CA LEU A 94 10.56 -10.47 14.63
C LEU A 94 10.57 -10.68 16.16
N ALA A 95 9.43 -10.55 16.81
CA ALA A 95 9.31 -10.76 18.25
C ALA A 95 9.33 -12.23 18.65
N ASN A 96 9.09 -13.13 17.70
CA ASN A 96 9.11 -14.56 17.93
C ASN A 96 10.44 -15.15 17.48
#